data_0f6e5b382d2134856c7698cb684d7436
#
_entry.id   0f6e5b382d2134856c7698cb684d7436
#
_cell.length_a   1.000
_cell.length_b   1.000
_cell.length_c   1.000
_cell.angle_alpha   90.00
_cell.angle_beta   90.00
_cell.angle_gamma   90.00
#
_symmetry.space_group_name_H-M   'P 1'
#
loop_
_entity.id
_entity.type
_entity.pdbx_description
1 polymer ?
#
loop_
_entity_poly.entity_id
_entity_poly.type
_entity_poly.pdbx_seq_one_letter_code
_entity_poly.pdbx_strand_id
1 'polypeptide(L)'
;MNAQEILTITNLTKSYGNKEILKGIDLHVSRGEIIGYIGPNGAGKSTTIKIILGMEEDFGGEIKLFGEDIRQDHIEYKRRIGYVPEIADVYDNLTGYEYLTFIGQLYGLDSQTAMHKSQTLMTLFGVGEAYHSRISSYSKGMRQKLLIISSLLHNPDILFLDEPINGLDANSVMIFKEILSQLAAQGKTIFYSSHLMDVVEKISSRIILLYDGKIAADGTFADLQADNAAGTLEGIFNELTGFDNYKEIGEQFVSVVQEVLWWMILKH
;
A
#
# COMPACT_ATOMS: atom_id res chain seq x y z
N MET A 1 16.48 -21.98 9.18
CA MET A 1 15.62 -22.34 8.04
C MET A 1 15.85 -21.26 7.00
N ASN A 2 16.25 -21.59 5.75
CA ASN A 2 16.35 -20.58 4.72
C ASN A 2 14.94 -19.99 4.52
N ALA A 3 14.78 -18.68 4.73
CA ALA A 3 13.54 -17.99 4.45
C ALA A 3 13.21 -18.22 2.97
N GLN A 4 12.03 -18.77 2.68
CA GLN A 4 11.62 -19.05 1.31
C GLN A 4 11.27 -17.72 0.63
N GLU A 5 12.02 -17.35 -0.41
CA GLU A 5 11.72 -16.16 -1.21
C GLU A 5 10.34 -16.29 -1.87
N ILE A 6 9.56 -15.24 -1.78
CA ILE A 6 8.22 -15.15 -2.37
C ILE A 6 8.20 -14.24 -3.60
N LEU A 7 9.02 -13.17 -3.58
CA LEU A 7 9.16 -12.20 -4.67
C LEU A 7 10.64 -11.90 -4.89
N THR A 8 11.07 -11.97 -6.14
CA THR A 8 12.40 -11.54 -6.59
C THR A 8 12.23 -10.57 -7.75
N ILE A 9 12.86 -9.43 -7.66
CA ILE A 9 12.91 -8.41 -8.71
C ILE A 9 14.37 -8.22 -9.07
N THR A 10 14.70 -8.27 -10.36
CA THR A 10 16.07 -8.08 -10.86
C THR A 10 16.08 -7.01 -11.94
N ASN A 11 16.81 -5.92 -11.67
CA ASN A 11 17.03 -4.79 -12.58
C ASN A 11 15.73 -4.26 -13.20
N LEU A 12 14.69 -4.04 -12.38
CA LEU A 12 13.40 -3.55 -12.85
C LEU A 12 13.51 -2.11 -13.33
N THR A 13 13.18 -1.87 -14.59
CA THR A 13 13.16 -0.54 -15.22
C THR A 13 11.79 -0.27 -15.84
N LYS A 14 11.34 0.99 -15.82
CA LYS A 14 10.11 1.44 -16.46
C LYS A 14 10.21 2.89 -16.86
N SER A 15 9.77 3.19 -18.09
CA SER A 15 9.63 4.56 -18.59
C SER A 15 8.22 4.82 -19.14
N TYR A 16 7.74 6.05 -19.02
CA TYR A 16 6.56 6.56 -19.69
C TYR A 16 6.99 7.67 -20.65
N GLY A 17 6.96 7.39 -21.94
CA GLY A 17 7.58 8.26 -22.95
C GLY A 17 9.07 8.46 -22.65
N ASN A 18 9.51 9.72 -22.52
CA ASN A 18 10.91 10.04 -22.22
C ASN A 18 11.23 10.11 -20.72
N LYS A 19 10.25 9.85 -19.83
CA LYS A 19 10.45 9.93 -18.39
C LYS A 19 10.69 8.54 -17.82
N GLU A 20 11.92 8.33 -17.35
CA GLU A 20 12.29 7.12 -16.61
C GLU A 20 11.74 7.19 -15.18
N ILE A 21 10.96 6.18 -14.78
CA ILE A 21 10.30 6.11 -13.47
C ILE A 21 11.01 5.11 -12.56
N LEU A 22 11.37 3.94 -13.09
CA LEU A 22 12.14 2.92 -12.37
C LEU A 22 13.48 2.74 -13.07
N LYS A 23 14.56 2.79 -12.30
CA LYS A 23 15.94 2.92 -12.79
C LYS A 23 16.83 1.76 -12.32
N GLY A 24 16.33 0.53 -12.44
CA GLY A 24 17.05 -0.68 -12.04
C GLY A 24 16.82 -1.01 -10.55
N ILE A 25 15.62 -1.50 -10.21
CA ILE A 25 15.28 -1.96 -8.87
C ILE A 25 15.65 -3.43 -8.74
N ASP A 26 16.44 -3.76 -7.73
CA ASP A 26 16.72 -5.11 -7.29
C ASP A 26 16.12 -5.33 -5.90
N LEU A 27 15.30 -6.39 -5.74
CA LEU A 27 14.60 -6.64 -4.48
C LEU A 27 14.34 -8.13 -4.28
N HIS A 28 14.63 -8.63 -3.09
CA HIS A 28 14.33 -9.98 -2.63
C HIS A 28 13.42 -9.91 -1.41
N VAL A 29 12.31 -10.62 -1.43
CA VAL A 29 11.32 -10.62 -0.36
C VAL A 29 11.06 -12.04 0.11
N SER A 30 11.12 -12.22 1.43
CA SER A 30 10.85 -13.50 2.08
C SER A 30 9.40 -13.61 2.54
N ARG A 31 8.92 -14.84 2.74
CA ARG A 31 7.60 -15.09 3.31
C ARG A 31 7.50 -14.55 4.75
N GLY A 32 6.35 -14.00 5.09
CA GLY A 32 6.04 -13.52 6.43
C GLY A 32 6.59 -12.14 6.76
N GLU A 33 7.20 -11.42 5.79
CA GLU A 33 7.65 -10.05 5.98
C GLU A 33 6.47 -9.07 5.84
N ILE A 34 6.43 -8.05 6.70
CA ILE A 34 5.65 -6.82 6.49
C ILE A 34 6.62 -5.76 6.01
N ILE A 35 6.49 -5.40 4.75
CA ILE A 35 7.38 -4.45 4.08
C ILE A 35 6.70 -3.09 4.03
N GLY A 36 7.30 -2.10 4.71
CA GLY A 36 6.98 -0.70 4.52
C GLY A 36 7.62 -0.21 3.23
N TYR A 37 6.84 -0.05 2.16
CA TYR A 37 7.31 0.41 0.85
C TYR A 37 7.03 1.90 0.70
N ILE A 38 7.99 2.74 1.06
CA ILE A 38 7.83 4.19 1.19
C ILE A 38 8.65 4.96 0.16
N GLY A 39 8.32 6.23 -0.01
CA GLY A 39 9.01 7.14 -0.94
C GLY A 39 8.12 8.33 -1.29
N PRO A 40 8.67 9.43 -1.83
CA PRO A 40 7.89 10.58 -2.24
C PRO A 40 6.93 10.26 -3.41
N ASN A 41 6.02 11.19 -3.68
CA ASN A 41 5.15 11.08 -4.85
C ASN A 41 5.98 11.05 -6.13
N GLY A 42 5.65 10.12 -7.03
CA GLY A 42 6.38 9.92 -8.28
C GLY A 42 7.67 9.11 -8.16
N ALA A 43 8.04 8.61 -6.97
CA ALA A 43 9.23 7.76 -6.78
C ALA A 43 9.14 6.40 -7.50
N GLY A 44 7.92 5.96 -7.89
CA GLY A 44 7.70 4.69 -8.60
C GLY A 44 7.00 3.60 -7.79
N LYS A 45 6.56 3.87 -6.55
CA LYS A 45 5.89 2.87 -5.68
C LYS A 45 4.71 2.17 -6.35
N SER A 46 3.69 2.94 -6.72
CA SER A 46 2.49 2.40 -7.37
C SER A 46 2.80 1.79 -8.75
N THR A 47 3.83 2.30 -9.46
CA THR A 47 4.30 1.71 -10.72
C THR A 47 4.87 0.31 -10.49
N THR A 48 5.73 0.14 -9.47
CA THR A 48 6.27 -1.17 -9.09
C THR A 48 5.14 -2.16 -8.76
N ILE A 49 4.18 -1.73 -7.92
CA ILE A 49 3.03 -2.56 -7.56
C ILE A 49 2.20 -2.94 -8.79
N LYS A 50 1.89 -2.00 -9.68
CA LYS A 50 1.12 -2.25 -10.90
C LYS A 50 1.81 -3.23 -11.84
N ILE A 51 3.13 -3.17 -11.96
CA ILE A 51 3.91 -4.15 -12.75
C ILE A 51 3.79 -5.55 -12.12
N ILE A 52 3.98 -5.69 -10.81
CA ILE A 52 3.86 -6.98 -10.11
C ILE A 52 2.44 -7.56 -10.26
N LEU A 53 1.42 -6.70 -10.23
CA LEU A 53 0.02 -7.09 -10.44
C LEU A 53 -0.32 -7.44 -11.91
N GLY A 54 0.63 -7.22 -12.84
CA GLY A 54 0.41 -7.40 -14.28
C GLY A 54 -0.62 -6.42 -14.86
N MET A 55 -0.68 -5.21 -14.31
CA MET A 55 -1.45 -4.07 -14.84
C MET A 55 -0.61 -3.22 -15.79
N GLU A 56 0.72 -3.38 -15.75
CA GLU A 56 1.70 -2.72 -16.60
C GLU A 56 2.64 -3.80 -17.15
N GLU A 57 2.64 -4.01 -18.48
CA GLU A 57 3.36 -5.11 -19.11
C GLU A 57 4.70 -4.69 -19.72
N ASP A 58 4.83 -3.40 -20.13
CA ASP A 58 6.05 -2.88 -20.74
C ASP A 58 7.05 -2.43 -19.68
N PHE A 59 7.96 -3.32 -19.28
CA PHE A 59 9.04 -3.07 -18.31
C PHE A 59 10.30 -3.89 -18.66
N GLY A 60 11.48 -3.37 -18.26
CA GLY A 60 12.75 -4.10 -18.34
C GLY A 60 13.07 -4.84 -17.04
N GLY A 61 13.98 -5.79 -17.11
CA GLY A 61 14.35 -6.65 -15.98
C GLY A 61 13.49 -7.89 -15.84
N GLU A 62 13.59 -8.56 -14.70
CA GLU A 62 12.87 -9.82 -14.41
C GLU A 62 12.13 -9.70 -13.08
N ILE A 63 10.91 -10.25 -13.00
CA ILE A 63 10.14 -10.39 -11.76
C ILE A 63 9.68 -11.84 -11.63
N LYS A 64 10.10 -12.47 -10.53
CA LYS A 64 9.60 -13.78 -10.13
C LYS A 64 8.72 -13.66 -8.91
N LEU A 65 7.51 -14.18 -8.99
CA LEU A 65 6.59 -14.30 -7.87
C LEU A 65 6.27 -15.77 -7.65
N PHE A 66 6.44 -16.25 -6.41
CA PHE A 66 6.34 -17.67 -6.05
C PHE A 66 7.33 -18.59 -6.82
N GLY A 67 8.45 -18.03 -7.29
CA GLY A 67 9.48 -18.72 -8.05
C GLY A 67 9.26 -18.74 -9.58
N GLU A 68 8.14 -18.20 -10.08
CA GLU A 68 7.78 -18.17 -11.50
C GLU A 68 7.83 -16.74 -12.05
N ASP A 69 8.32 -16.57 -13.29
CA ASP A 69 8.30 -15.27 -13.97
C ASP A 69 6.85 -14.85 -14.23
N ILE A 70 6.47 -13.66 -13.80
CA ILE A 70 5.11 -13.12 -13.93
C ILE A 70 4.63 -12.97 -15.38
N ARG A 71 5.55 -13.05 -16.36
CA ARG A 71 5.23 -13.02 -17.79
C ARG A 71 4.76 -14.37 -18.33
N GLN A 72 5.02 -15.49 -17.65
CA GLN A 72 4.74 -16.83 -18.15
C GLN A 72 3.32 -17.31 -17.89
N ASP A 73 2.78 -17.02 -16.71
CA ASP A 73 1.39 -17.33 -16.34
C ASP A 73 0.72 -16.15 -15.67
N HIS A 74 -0.19 -15.48 -16.39
CA HIS A 74 -0.84 -14.27 -15.93
C HIS A 74 -2.01 -14.51 -14.97
N ILE A 75 -2.46 -15.74 -14.73
CA ILE A 75 -3.69 -16.02 -13.97
C ILE A 75 -3.39 -16.67 -12.63
N GLU A 76 -2.59 -17.73 -12.59
CA GLU A 76 -2.44 -18.54 -11.37
C GLU A 76 -1.78 -17.75 -10.22
N TYR A 77 -0.72 -16.96 -10.51
CA TYR A 77 -0.11 -16.16 -9.45
C TYR A 77 -1.05 -15.07 -8.91
N LYS A 78 -1.93 -14.49 -9.76
CA LYS A 78 -2.89 -13.45 -9.36
C LYS A 78 -3.92 -13.98 -8.35
N ARG A 79 -4.27 -15.26 -8.40
CA ARG A 79 -5.18 -15.89 -7.43
C ARG A 79 -4.64 -15.91 -6.02
N ARG A 80 -3.33 -15.73 -5.87
CA ARG A 80 -2.62 -15.76 -4.59
C ARG A 80 -2.28 -14.36 -4.06
N ILE A 81 -2.73 -13.32 -4.77
CA ILE A 81 -2.50 -11.92 -4.45
C ILE A 81 -3.77 -11.27 -3.94
N GLY A 82 -3.68 -10.52 -2.83
CA GLY A 82 -4.67 -9.54 -2.41
C GLY A 82 -4.17 -8.13 -2.73
N TYR A 83 -5.07 -7.28 -3.21
CA TYR A 83 -4.72 -5.89 -3.53
C TYR A 83 -5.75 -4.91 -3.01
N VAL A 84 -5.28 -3.87 -2.33
CA VAL A 84 -6.07 -2.70 -1.94
C VAL A 84 -5.48 -1.48 -2.62
N PRO A 85 -6.16 -0.88 -3.60
CA PRO A 85 -5.71 0.34 -4.27
C PRO A 85 -5.87 1.57 -3.38
N GLU A 86 -5.08 2.62 -3.68
CA GLU A 86 -5.19 3.94 -3.02
C GLU A 86 -6.58 4.57 -3.17
N ILE A 87 -7.18 4.43 -4.36
CA ILE A 87 -8.52 4.94 -4.65
C ILE A 87 -9.52 3.79 -4.52
N ALA A 88 -10.47 3.97 -3.62
CA ALA A 88 -11.55 3.01 -3.41
C ALA A 88 -12.60 3.09 -4.55
N ASP A 89 -12.20 2.64 -5.75
CA ASP A 89 -13.10 2.52 -6.89
C ASP A 89 -13.78 1.15 -6.87
N VAL A 90 -15.07 1.15 -6.59
CA VAL A 90 -15.91 -0.04 -6.44
C VAL A 90 -17.21 0.13 -7.22
N TYR A 91 -17.87 -0.97 -7.54
CA TYR A 91 -19.15 -0.96 -8.27
C TYR A 91 -20.30 -0.42 -7.42
N ASP A 92 -20.56 0.88 -7.48
CA ASP A 92 -21.53 1.62 -6.68
C ASP A 92 -22.97 1.07 -6.74
N ASN A 93 -23.35 0.45 -7.84
CA ASN A 93 -24.68 -0.10 -8.07
C ASN A 93 -24.90 -1.48 -7.41
N LEU A 94 -23.81 -2.14 -6.96
CA LEU A 94 -23.90 -3.40 -6.24
C LEU A 94 -24.12 -3.16 -4.74
N THR A 95 -24.67 -4.15 -4.06
CA THR A 95 -24.63 -4.25 -2.60
C THR A 95 -23.28 -4.83 -2.15
N GLY A 96 -22.93 -4.65 -0.88
CA GLY A 96 -21.75 -5.31 -0.29
C GLY A 96 -21.78 -6.83 -0.47
N TYR A 97 -22.97 -7.43 -0.30
CA TYR A 97 -23.23 -8.85 -0.55
C TYR A 97 -22.88 -9.25 -1.99
N GLU A 98 -23.47 -8.57 -2.99
CA GLU A 98 -23.26 -8.88 -4.41
C GLU A 98 -21.79 -8.72 -4.80
N TYR A 99 -21.15 -7.62 -4.38
CA TYR A 99 -19.75 -7.34 -4.68
C TYR A 99 -18.83 -8.40 -4.09
N LEU A 100 -18.90 -8.65 -2.78
CA LEU A 100 -17.99 -9.59 -2.10
C LEU A 100 -18.22 -11.04 -2.54
N THR A 101 -19.48 -11.45 -2.78
CA THR A 101 -19.79 -12.80 -3.29
C THR A 101 -19.24 -12.96 -4.70
N PHE A 102 -19.41 -11.95 -5.57
CA PHE A 102 -18.84 -11.95 -6.91
C PHE A 102 -17.31 -12.05 -6.89
N ILE A 103 -16.63 -11.23 -6.09
CA ILE A 103 -15.17 -11.31 -5.94
C ILE A 103 -14.73 -12.69 -5.43
N GLY A 104 -15.39 -13.23 -4.39
CA GLY A 104 -15.09 -14.56 -3.86
C GLY A 104 -15.19 -15.66 -4.93
N GLN A 105 -16.22 -15.60 -5.77
CA GLN A 105 -16.40 -16.55 -6.87
C GLN A 105 -15.35 -16.42 -7.97
N LEU A 106 -14.92 -15.19 -8.30
CA LEU A 106 -13.82 -14.97 -9.25
C LEU A 106 -12.51 -15.62 -8.78
N TYR A 107 -12.29 -15.65 -7.46
CA TYR A 107 -11.15 -16.32 -6.85
C TYR A 107 -11.38 -17.81 -6.55
N GLY A 108 -12.51 -18.39 -7.03
CA GLY A 108 -12.78 -19.82 -6.97
C GLY A 108 -13.49 -20.30 -5.70
N LEU A 109 -13.99 -19.40 -4.85
CA LEU A 109 -14.84 -19.79 -3.73
C LEU A 109 -16.22 -20.19 -4.27
N ASP A 110 -16.83 -21.23 -3.69
CA ASP A 110 -18.25 -21.51 -3.93
C ASP A 110 -19.12 -20.38 -3.33
N SER A 111 -20.34 -20.23 -3.86
CA SER A 111 -21.23 -19.13 -3.48
C SER A 111 -21.57 -19.12 -1.98
N GLN A 112 -21.77 -20.29 -1.38
CA GLN A 112 -22.12 -20.40 0.04
C GLN A 112 -20.95 -20.01 0.95
N THR A 113 -19.75 -20.47 0.64
CA THR A 113 -18.50 -20.09 1.34
C THR A 113 -18.24 -18.60 1.19
N ALA A 114 -18.34 -18.04 -0.02
CA ALA A 114 -18.15 -16.62 -0.28
C ALA A 114 -19.13 -15.75 0.52
N MET A 115 -20.41 -16.12 0.54
CA MET A 115 -21.46 -15.44 1.30
C MET A 115 -21.16 -15.48 2.80
N HIS A 116 -20.89 -16.66 3.36
CA HIS A 116 -20.65 -16.82 4.80
C HIS A 116 -19.41 -16.03 5.25
N LYS A 117 -18.29 -16.17 4.53
CA LYS A 117 -17.05 -15.44 4.83
C LYS A 117 -17.24 -13.93 4.75
N SER A 118 -17.84 -13.43 3.67
CA SER A 118 -18.04 -12.00 3.47
C SER A 118 -18.93 -11.38 4.54
N GLN A 119 -20.02 -12.01 4.89
CA GLN A 119 -20.92 -11.53 5.95
C GLN A 119 -20.22 -11.51 7.31
N THR A 120 -19.48 -12.56 7.62
CA THR A 120 -18.70 -12.63 8.88
C THR A 120 -17.64 -11.55 8.94
N LEU A 121 -16.85 -11.36 7.87
CA LEU A 121 -15.80 -10.34 7.82
C LEU A 121 -16.37 -8.91 7.89
N MET A 122 -17.49 -8.64 7.22
CA MET A 122 -18.18 -7.35 7.33
C MET A 122 -18.63 -7.07 8.77
N THR A 123 -19.16 -8.08 9.46
CA THR A 123 -19.58 -7.96 10.87
C THR A 123 -18.39 -7.70 11.77
N LEU A 124 -17.32 -8.48 11.65
CA LEU A 124 -16.09 -8.32 12.46
C LEU A 124 -15.42 -6.95 12.24
N PHE A 125 -15.51 -6.41 11.03
CA PHE A 125 -14.94 -5.09 10.73
C PHE A 125 -15.92 -3.94 10.97
N GLY A 126 -17.07 -4.20 11.62
CA GLY A 126 -18.02 -3.18 12.07
C GLY A 126 -18.87 -2.55 10.97
N VAL A 127 -19.09 -3.24 9.86
CA VAL A 127 -19.90 -2.78 8.72
C VAL A 127 -20.95 -3.81 8.29
N GLY A 128 -21.27 -4.78 9.16
CA GLY A 128 -22.20 -5.87 8.88
C GLY A 128 -23.62 -5.42 8.55
N GLU A 129 -24.14 -4.36 9.19
CA GLU A 129 -25.47 -3.81 8.94
C GLU A 129 -25.63 -3.30 7.50
N ALA A 130 -24.55 -2.87 6.86
CA ALA A 130 -24.56 -2.37 5.49
C ALA A 130 -24.42 -3.48 4.43
N TYR A 131 -24.29 -4.75 4.81
CA TYR A 131 -24.01 -5.85 3.90
C TYR A 131 -24.98 -5.95 2.71
N HIS A 132 -26.27 -5.70 2.94
CA HIS A 132 -27.30 -5.68 1.91
C HIS A 132 -27.64 -4.29 1.37
N SER A 133 -26.93 -3.24 1.83
CA SER A 133 -27.10 -1.87 1.32
C SER A 133 -26.26 -1.67 0.06
N ARG A 134 -26.68 -0.76 -0.84
CA ARG A 134 -25.90 -0.40 -2.03
C ARG A 134 -24.60 0.30 -1.64
N ILE A 135 -23.51 -0.02 -2.32
CA ILE A 135 -22.20 0.58 -2.09
C ILE A 135 -22.23 2.10 -2.33
N SER A 136 -23.11 2.59 -3.20
CA SER A 136 -23.33 4.04 -3.37
C SER A 136 -23.69 4.78 -2.08
N SER A 137 -24.30 4.09 -1.10
CA SER A 137 -24.63 4.66 0.22
C SER A 137 -23.51 4.55 1.25
N TYR A 138 -22.38 3.90 0.93
CA TYR A 138 -21.29 3.70 1.85
C TYR A 138 -20.48 4.99 2.04
N SER A 139 -20.08 5.28 3.28
CA SER A 139 -19.07 6.28 3.57
C SER A 139 -17.70 5.88 2.99
N LYS A 140 -16.77 6.83 2.89
CA LYS A 140 -15.40 6.55 2.45
C LYS A 140 -14.77 5.41 3.27
N GLY A 141 -14.90 5.45 4.59
CA GLY A 141 -14.36 4.42 5.48
C GLY A 141 -15.03 3.06 5.29
N MET A 142 -16.34 2.99 5.01
CA MET A 142 -17.04 1.74 4.71
C MET A 142 -16.57 1.14 3.38
N ARG A 143 -16.34 1.96 2.35
CA ARG A 143 -15.77 1.52 1.07
C ARG A 143 -14.35 0.97 1.26
N GLN A 144 -13.55 1.63 2.07
CA GLN A 144 -12.20 1.18 2.38
C GLN A 144 -12.20 -0.19 3.11
N LYS A 145 -13.07 -0.35 4.11
CA LYS A 145 -13.27 -1.64 4.78
C LYS A 145 -13.72 -2.74 3.82
N LEU A 146 -14.64 -2.43 2.91
CA LEU A 146 -15.10 -3.36 1.87
C LEU A 146 -13.95 -3.84 0.97
N LEU A 147 -13.07 -2.94 0.53
CA LEU A 147 -11.88 -3.27 -0.27
C LEU A 147 -10.89 -4.14 0.50
N ILE A 148 -10.61 -3.81 1.76
CA ILE A 148 -9.76 -4.63 2.62
C ILE A 148 -10.34 -6.04 2.75
N ILE A 149 -11.64 -6.17 3.01
CA ILE A 149 -12.31 -7.48 3.10
C ILE A 149 -12.19 -8.23 1.79
N SER A 150 -12.45 -7.57 0.65
CA SER A 150 -12.39 -8.21 -0.67
C SER A 150 -11.00 -8.75 -0.98
N SER A 151 -9.94 -8.02 -0.59
CA SER A 151 -8.54 -8.42 -0.80
C SER A 151 -8.12 -9.64 0.03
N LEU A 152 -8.83 -9.93 1.12
CA LEU A 152 -8.53 -11.02 2.06
C LEU A 152 -9.42 -12.25 1.87
N LEU A 153 -10.55 -12.12 1.17
CA LEU A 153 -11.62 -13.11 1.11
C LEU A 153 -11.14 -14.49 0.62
N HIS A 154 -10.22 -14.52 -0.32
CA HIS A 154 -9.64 -15.72 -0.94
C HIS A 154 -8.37 -16.22 -0.26
N ASN A 155 -8.00 -15.64 0.91
CA ASN A 155 -6.82 -16.03 1.70
C ASN A 155 -5.48 -15.95 0.93
N PRO A 156 -5.11 -14.80 0.39
CA PRO A 156 -3.91 -14.63 -0.43
C PRO A 156 -2.61 -14.99 0.32
N ASP A 157 -1.53 -15.27 -0.42
CA ASP A 157 -0.19 -15.49 0.12
C ASP A 157 0.58 -14.18 0.27
N ILE A 158 0.28 -13.19 -0.59
CA ILE A 158 0.88 -11.85 -0.57
C ILE A 158 -0.19 -10.77 -0.72
N LEU A 159 -0.04 -9.68 0.01
CA LEU A 159 -0.92 -8.52 0.00
C LEU A 159 -0.15 -7.29 -0.46
N PHE A 160 -0.72 -6.54 -1.40
CA PHE A 160 -0.28 -5.20 -1.77
C PHE A 160 -1.33 -4.20 -1.30
N LEU A 161 -0.95 -3.30 -0.40
CA LEU A 161 -1.82 -2.37 0.28
C LEU A 161 -1.32 -0.95 0.01
N ASP A 162 -2.02 -0.22 -0.87
CA ASP A 162 -1.67 1.16 -1.25
C ASP A 162 -2.56 2.13 -0.46
N GLU A 163 -1.98 2.85 0.51
CA GLU A 163 -2.65 3.75 1.45
C GLU A 163 -3.91 3.15 2.13
N PRO A 164 -3.86 1.91 2.66
CA PRO A 164 -5.06 1.14 3.03
C PRO A 164 -5.84 1.72 4.21
N ILE A 165 -5.26 2.59 5.02
CA ILE A 165 -5.92 3.17 6.21
C ILE A 165 -6.59 4.52 5.92
N ASN A 166 -6.49 5.04 4.69
CA ASN A 166 -7.11 6.29 4.32
C ASN A 166 -8.64 6.25 4.48
N GLY A 167 -9.16 7.10 5.36
CA GLY A 167 -10.61 7.19 5.65
C GLY A 167 -11.12 6.21 6.70
N LEU A 168 -10.26 5.38 7.29
CA LEU A 168 -10.63 4.55 8.44
C LEU A 168 -10.64 5.39 9.73
N ASP A 169 -11.56 5.07 10.63
CA ASP A 169 -11.55 5.57 12.00
C ASP A 169 -10.44 4.91 12.85
N ALA A 170 -10.09 5.52 13.98
CA ALA A 170 -8.98 5.07 14.83
C ALA A 170 -9.13 3.62 15.30
N ASN A 171 -10.34 3.18 15.64
CA ASN A 171 -10.58 1.79 16.07
C ASN A 171 -10.38 0.82 14.91
N SER A 172 -10.86 1.17 13.73
CA SER A 172 -10.66 0.35 12.50
C SER A 172 -9.19 0.26 12.11
N VAL A 173 -8.40 1.32 12.30
CA VAL A 173 -6.95 1.30 12.10
C VAL A 173 -6.27 0.34 13.09
N MET A 174 -6.67 0.34 14.36
CA MET A 174 -6.13 -0.60 15.36
C MET A 174 -6.45 -2.05 15.01
N ILE A 175 -7.69 -2.35 14.63
CA ILE A 175 -8.11 -3.69 14.19
C ILE A 175 -7.30 -4.11 12.95
N PHE A 176 -7.16 -3.22 11.99
CA PHE A 176 -6.43 -3.51 10.75
C PHE A 176 -4.94 -3.81 11.01
N LYS A 177 -4.27 -3.05 11.86
CA LYS A 177 -2.89 -3.33 12.27
C LYS A 177 -2.75 -4.71 12.89
N GLU A 178 -3.68 -5.10 13.75
CA GLU A 178 -3.69 -6.42 14.37
C GLU A 178 -3.90 -7.53 13.32
N ILE A 179 -4.83 -7.32 12.36
CA ILE A 179 -5.03 -8.25 11.23
C ILE A 179 -3.73 -8.45 10.46
N LEU A 180 -2.99 -7.39 10.11
CA LEU A 180 -1.72 -7.50 9.39
C LEU A 180 -0.68 -8.28 10.21
N SER A 181 -0.56 -8.01 11.51
CA SER A 181 0.35 -8.71 12.40
C SER A 181 0.04 -10.22 12.46
N GLN A 182 -1.23 -10.60 12.61
CA GLN A 182 -1.67 -12.00 12.64
C GLN A 182 -1.45 -12.71 11.31
N LEU A 183 -1.69 -12.02 10.18
CA LEU A 183 -1.43 -12.58 8.85
C LEU A 183 0.07 -12.84 8.62
N ALA A 184 0.93 -11.92 9.01
CA ALA A 184 2.37 -12.08 8.91
C ALA A 184 2.87 -13.23 9.79
N ALA A 185 2.37 -13.36 11.03
CA ALA A 185 2.67 -14.47 11.92
C ALA A 185 2.25 -15.84 11.33
N GLN A 186 1.25 -15.87 10.43
CA GLN A 186 0.84 -17.05 9.67
C GLN A 186 1.64 -17.25 8.37
N GLY A 187 2.69 -16.45 8.13
CA GLY A 187 3.55 -16.54 6.95
C GLY A 187 3.04 -15.82 5.71
N LYS A 188 2.01 -14.97 5.84
CA LYS A 188 1.57 -14.08 4.74
C LYS A 188 2.54 -12.92 4.61
N THR A 189 2.84 -12.53 3.36
CA THR A 189 3.73 -11.40 3.06
C THR A 189 2.91 -10.17 2.73
N ILE A 190 3.33 -9.01 3.20
CA ILE A 190 2.55 -7.77 3.08
C ILE A 190 3.44 -6.65 2.60
N PHE A 191 3.08 -6.06 1.46
CA PHE A 191 3.59 -4.76 1.03
C PHE A 191 2.61 -3.68 1.48
N TYR A 192 3.10 -2.80 2.32
CA TYR A 192 2.33 -1.70 2.88
C TYR A 192 2.92 -0.37 2.43
N SER A 193 2.24 0.35 1.55
CA SER A 193 2.64 1.70 1.19
C SER A 193 1.79 2.72 1.96
N SER A 194 2.43 3.72 2.55
CA SER A 194 1.76 4.82 3.24
C SER A 194 2.66 6.05 3.37
N HIS A 195 2.02 7.20 3.47
CA HIS A 195 2.67 8.46 3.86
C HIS A 195 2.74 8.64 5.39
N LEU A 196 2.05 7.80 6.15
CA LEU A 196 2.05 7.86 7.62
C LEU A 196 3.25 7.07 8.17
N MET A 197 4.40 7.73 8.21
CA MET A 197 5.69 7.12 8.57
C MET A 197 5.67 6.47 9.96
N ASP A 198 4.95 7.06 10.93
CA ASP A 198 4.78 6.52 12.28
C ASP A 198 4.00 5.18 12.30
N VAL A 199 3.13 4.96 11.33
CA VAL A 199 2.43 3.68 11.16
C VAL A 199 3.36 2.67 10.53
N VAL A 200 4.05 3.05 9.44
CA VAL A 200 5.01 2.17 8.75
C VAL A 200 6.09 1.69 9.72
N GLU A 201 6.68 2.60 10.50
CA GLU A 201 7.71 2.28 11.50
C GLU A 201 7.25 1.21 12.50
N LYS A 202 5.98 1.28 12.94
CA LYS A 202 5.45 0.39 13.99
C LYS A 202 5.03 -0.99 13.49
N ILE A 203 4.61 -1.11 12.23
CA ILE A 203 4.04 -2.38 11.72
C ILE A 203 5.02 -3.14 10.83
N SER A 204 6.00 -2.47 10.21
CA SER A 204 6.87 -3.09 9.22
C SER A 204 8.04 -3.81 9.90
N SER A 205 8.29 -5.03 9.47
CA SER A 205 9.49 -5.79 9.85
C SER A 205 10.71 -5.37 9.01
N ARG A 206 10.47 -4.77 7.84
CA ARG A 206 11.48 -4.26 6.91
C ARG A 206 10.93 -3.04 6.19
N ILE A 207 11.77 -2.05 5.96
CA ILE A 207 11.42 -0.79 5.31
C ILE A 207 12.28 -0.64 4.07
N ILE A 208 11.63 -0.38 2.93
CA ILE A 208 12.27 -0.09 1.65
C ILE A 208 11.89 1.33 1.26
N LEU A 209 12.89 2.19 1.17
CA LEU A 209 12.72 3.57 0.74
C LEU A 209 13.07 3.70 -0.73
N LEU A 210 12.09 4.07 -1.53
CA LEU A 210 12.24 4.34 -2.96
C LEU A 210 12.39 5.85 -3.19
N TYR A 211 13.47 6.24 -3.85
CA TYR A 211 13.73 7.63 -4.21
C TYR A 211 14.30 7.74 -5.62
N ASP A 212 13.77 8.65 -6.41
CA ASP A 212 14.17 8.88 -7.82
C ASP A 212 14.29 7.57 -8.64
N GLY A 213 13.33 6.65 -8.47
CA GLY A 213 13.27 5.38 -9.19
C GLY A 213 14.29 4.32 -8.75
N LYS A 214 14.95 4.49 -7.63
CA LYS A 214 15.92 3.55 -7.05
C LYS A 214 15.60 3.25 -5.59
N ILE A 215 16.06 2.12 -5.08
CA ILE A 215 16.07 1.84 -3.64
C ILE A 215 17.18 2.69 -3.00
N ALA A 216 16.78 3.64 -2.16
CA ALA A 216 17.69 4.50 -1.42
C ALA A 216 18.07 3.90 -0.05
N ALA A 217 17.16 3.12 0.56
CA ALA A 217 17.45 2.41 1.80
C ALA A 217 16.60 1.12 1.87
N ASP A 218 17.13 0.08 2.52
CA ASP A 218 16.50 -1.23 2.69
C ASP A 218 17.02 -1.89 3.96
N GLY A 219 16.15 -2.11 4.94
CA GLY A 219 16.52 -2.72 6.23
C GLY A 219 15.38 -2.64 7.24
N THR A 220 15.67 -3.10 8.46
CA THR A 220 14.77 -2.86 9.61
C THR A 220 14.84 -1.38 10.01
N PHE A 221 13.87 -0.89 10.77
CA PHE A 221 13.94 0.49 11.28
C PHE A 221 15.22 0.72 12.10
N ALA A 222 15.67 -0.27 12.87
CA ALA A 222 16.90 -0.17 13.66
C ALA A 222 18.16 -0.06 12.77
N ASP A 223 18.21 -0.77 11.65
CA ASP A 223 19.31 -0.66 10.68
C ASP A 223 19.35 0.74 10.06
N LEU A 224 18.18 1.22 9.59
CA LEU A 224 18.08 2.56 9.00
C LEU A 224 18.43 3.67 10.00
N GLN A 225 18.07 3.51 11.27
CA GLN A 225 18.40 4.45 12.34
C GLN A 225 19.90 4.44 12.65
N ALA A 226 20.56 3.29 12.57
CA ALA A 226 21.99 3.20 12.81
C ALA A 226 22.84 3.91 11.72
N ASP A 227 22.35 3.88 10.47
CA ASP A 227 23.01 4.47 9.31
C ASP A 227 22.71 5.96 9.13
N ASN A 228 21.73 6.52 9.86
CA ASN A 228 21.28 7.91 9.73
C ASN A 228 21.26 8.63 11.08
N ALA A 229 21.46 9.94 11.07
CA ALA A 229 21.47 10.74 12.29
C ALA A 229 20.07 10.98 12.89
N ALA A 230 19.02 10.76 12.10
CA ALA A 230 17.63 11.02 12.49
C ALA A 230 17.06 9.90 13.38
N GLY A 231 16.36 10.29 14.44
CA GLY A 231 15.77 9.36 15.43
C GLY A 231 14.42 8.77 15.04
N THR A 232 13.80 9.21 13.92
CA THR A 232 12.48 8.79 13.44
C THR A 232 12.53 8.44 11.95
N LEU A 233 11.61 7.59 11.48
CA LEU A 233 11.52 7.24 10.06
C LEU A 233 11.26 8.46 9.17
N GLU A 234 10.46 9.42 9.64
CA GLU A 234 10.22 10.68 8.93
C GLU A 234 11.52 11.50 8.79
N GLY A 235 12.34 11.57 9.84
CA GLY A 235 13.63 12.24 9.80
C GLY A 235 14.59 11.58 8.82
N ILE A 236 14.71 10.25 8.84
CA ILE A 236 15.51 9.46 7.90
C ILE A 236 15.02 9.68 6.45
N PHE A 237 13.72 9.68 6.24
CA PHE A 237 13.12 9.95 4.94
C PHE A 237 13.51 11.34 4.43
N ASN A 238 13.40 12.38 5.27
CA ASN A 238 13.73 13.74 4.89
C ASN A 238 15.24 13.88 4.57
N GLU A 239 16.10 13.25 5.36
CA GLU A 239 17.55 13.23 5.12
C GLU A 239 17.90 12.57 3.78
N LEU A 240 17.36 11.40 3.49
CA LEU A 240 17.63 10.65 2.25
C LEU A 240 16.99 11.28 0.99
N THR A 241 15.90 12.05 1.16
CA THR A 241 15.23 12.73 0.03
C THR A 241 15.67 14.19 -0.15
N GLY A 242 16.51 14.70 0.77
CA GLY A 242 16.99 16.09 0.74
C GLY A 242 15.90 17.13 1.03
N PHE A 243 14.82 16.75 1.74
CA PHE A 243 13.72 17.63 2.12
C PHE A 243 13.90 18.17 3.54
N ASP A 244 14.86 19.08 3.72
CA ASP A 244 15.24 19.67 5.01
C ASP A 244 14.82 21.14 5.19
N ASN A 245 14.36 21.80 4.12
CA ASN A 245 14.02 23.22 4.11
C ASN A 245 12.54 23.54 4.44
N TYR A 246 11.76 22.58 4.98
CA TYR A 246 10.33 22.77 5.26
C TYR A 246 10.03 23.89 6.28
N LYS A 247 10.94 24.14 7.24
CA LYS A 247 10.82 25.23 8.21
C LYS A 247 10.95 26.59 7.53
N GLU A 248 11.96 26.74 6.67
CA GLU A 248 12.18 27.98 5.92
C GLU A 248 11.01 28.30 5.00
N ILE A 249 10.49 27.28 4.29
CA ILE A 249 9.28 27.40 3.46
C ILE A 249 8.09 27.83 4.28
N GLY A 250 7.90 27.25 5.48
CA GLY A 250 6.82 27.62 6.40
C GLY A 250 6.91 29.08 6.85
N GLU A 251 8.11 29.55 7.24
CA GLU A 251 8.35 30.94 7.63
C GLU A 251 8.08 31.89 6.48
N GLN A 252 8.58 31.60 5.28
CA GLN A 252 8.32 32.40 4.08
C GLN A 252 6.83 32.46 3.74
N PHE A 253 6.11 31.32 3.81
CA PHE A 253 4.67 31.28 3.57
C PHE A 253 3.90 32.19 4.57
N VAL A 254 4.20 32.10 5.86
CA VAL A 254 3.57 32.94 6.90
C VAL A 254 3.89 34.41 6.68
N SER A 255 5.13 34.75 6.30
CA SER A 255 5.52 36.15 5.97
C SER A 255 4.66 36.71 4.84
N VAL A 256 4.49 35.96 3.74
CA VAL A 256 3.66 36.39 2.59
C VAL A 256 2.18 36.55 3.01
N VAL A 257 1.64 35.66 3.83
CA VAL A 257 0.26 35.77 4.36
C VAL A 257 0.08 37.05 5.20
N GLN A 258 1.11 37.45 5.95
CA GLN A 258 1.09 38.66 6.79
C GLN A 258 1.22 39.93 5.94
N GLU A 259 1.96 39.91 4.85
CA GLU A 259 2.14 41.07 3.94
C GLU A 259 0.82 41.55 3.32
N VAL A 260 -0.12 40.67 3.05
CA VAL A 260 -1.44 41.02 2.49
C VAL A 260 -2.24 41.98 3.39
N LEU A 261 -2.02 41.93 4.70
CA LEU A 261 -2.66 42.88 5.67
C LEU A 261 -2.14 44.30 5.56
N TRP A 262 -0.87 44.50 5.14
CA TRP A 262 -0.28 45.84 4.98
C TRP A 262 -0.86 46.60 3.80
N TRP A 263 -1.22 45.92 2.71
CA TRP A 263 -1.84 46.54 1.52
C TRP A 263 -3.27 47.05 1.78
N MET A 264 -3.99 46.46 2.73
CA MET A 264 -5.34 46.93 3.16
C MET A 264 -5.29 48.16 4.07
N ILE A 265 -4.24 48.29 4.88
CA ILE A 265 -4.09 49.41 5.83
C ILE A 265 -3.60 50.67 5.14
N LEU A 266 -2.85 50.57 4.02
CA LEU A 266 -2.34 51.75 3.27
C LEU A 266 -3.34 52.34 2.27
N LYS A 267 -4.54 51.76 2.11
CA LYS A 267 -5.60 52.26 1.21
C LYS A 267 -6.72 53.03 1.94
N HIS A 268 -6.60 53.26 3.24
CA HIS A 268 -7.44 54.14 4.05
C HIS A 268 -6.59 55.28 4.65
#